data_fe58d28f86b809df2e7527bfbcc71af3
#
_entry.id   fe58d28f86b809df2e7527bfbcc71af3
#
_cell.length_a   1.000
_cell.length_b   1.000
_cell.length_c   1.000
_cell.angle_alpha   90.00
_cell.angle_beta   90.00
_cell.angle_gamma   90.00
#
_symmetry.space_group_name_H-M   'P 1'
#
loop_
_entity.id
_entity.type
_entity.pdbx_description
1 polymer ?
#
loop_
_entity_poly.entity_id
_entity_poly.type
_entity_poly.pdbx_seq_one_letter_code
_entity_poly.pdbx_strand_id
1 'polypeptide(L)'
;HLDYKQDDVYNVIIEKPASKGYEKSEPIILQAHIDMVNEKNKTSNHDFEKDPLDLYVDEDGWLHARGTTLGADDGKGVAYMLAILEDNTLEHPFLQCYFTTMEEIGLIGAVNLKKEDIKANKLINLDGGGEFVTTTSSSGGANVFVTKEVSFVPNEDPTYQLEIRGLLGGHSGTLIHTEKGNANTIATRILKEAEIHDCNITLVSFNGGLKDNAIPREADVVFTSTTPFDELEKVIQSSSEGIYKELEFSDFGFKANLVKIETASKKFAQDDSECCLNYAYLAPNGFQHKSMAIEGLTQSSTNLGVITTSEHSVLFDHLIRSCIDASTFDLLYK
;
A
#
# COMPACT_ATOMS: atom_id res chain seq x y z
N HIS A 1 27.53 -28.55 11.06
CA HIS A 1 26.48 -27.87 11.84
C HIS A 1 26.97 -26.46 12.11
N LEU A 2 26.13 -25.44 11.80
CA LEU A 2 26.34 -24.05 12.16
C LEU A 2 25.52 -23.73 13.41
N ASP A 3 26.03 -22.83 14.25
CA ASP A 3 25.30 -22.32 15.40
C ASP A 3 24.15 -21.44 14.93
N TYR A 4 22.99 -21.60 15.57
CA TYR A 4 21.81 -20.78 15.26
C TYR A 4 21.04 -20.40 16.52
N LYS A 5 20.30 -19.31 16.42
CA LYS A 5 19.36 -18.82 17.43
C LYS A 5 18.02 -18.53 16.75
N GLN A 6 16.93 -18.92 17.41
CA GLN A 6 15.59 -18.47 17.05
C GLN A 6 15.06 -17.57 18.18
N ASP A 7 14.46 -16.44 17.84
CA ASP A 7 13.85 -15.53 18.80
C ASP A 7 12.34 -15.75 18.98
N ASP A 8 11.72 -14.91 19.82
CA ASP A 8 10.31 -15.04 20.20
C ASP A 8 9.33 -14.68 19.06
N VAL A 9 9.80 -14.00 18.02
CA VAL A 9 9.04 -13.67 16.81
C VAL A 9 9.45 -14.53 15.62
N TYR A 10 10.13 -15.65 15.89
CA TYR A 10 10.56 -16.66 14.93
C TYR A 10 11.64 -16.24 13.94
N ASN A 11 12.31 -15.11 14.13
CA ASN A 11 13.52 -14.81 13.36
C ASN A 11 14.57 -15.91 13.62
N VAL A 12 15.31 -16.27 12.59
CA VAL A 12 16.43 -17.22 12.71
C VAL A 12 17.74 -16.51 12.37
N ILE A 13 18.69 -16.59 13.29
CA ILE A 13 20.03 -16.02 13.12
C ILE A 13 21.01 -17.19 13.04
N ILE A 14 21.77 -17.28 11.95
CA ILE A 14 22.79 -18.32 11.75
C ILE A 14 24.16 -17.65 11.66
N GLU A 15 25.13 -18.19 12.41
CA GLU A 15 26.50 -17.69 12.41
C GLU A 15 27.42 -18.64 11.64
N LYS A 16 28.21 -18.09 10.71
CA LYS A 16 29.25 -18.78 9.98
C LYS A 16 30.62 -18.18 10.31
N PRO A 17 31.53 -18.95 10.96
CA PRO A 17 32.88 -18.48 11.24
C PRO A 17 33.61 -18.04 9.96
N ALA A 18 34.50 -17.07 10.06
CA ALA A 18 35.31 -16.62 8.93
C ALA A 18 36.12 -17.76 8.32
N SER A 19 36.27 -17.76 7.00
CA SER A 19 37.17 -18.66 6.30
C SER A 19 38.65 -18.34 6.64
N LYS A 20 39.55 -19.31 6.44
CA LYS A 20 40.95 -19.16 6.72
C LYS A 20 41.59 -17.96 6.01
N GLY A 21 42.19 -17.08 6.77
CA GLY A 21 42.78 -15.84 6.27
C GLY A 21 41.89 -14.62 6.36
N TYR A 22 40.61 -14.78 6.68
CA TYR A 22 39.63 -13.69 6.81
C TYR A 22 39.16 -13.45 8.25
N GLU A 23 39.83 -14.05 9.25
CA GLU A 23 39.48 -13.97 10.68
C GLU A 23 39.57 -12.54 11.24
N LYS A 24 40.35 -11.68 10.59
CA LYS A 24 40.50 -10.27 10.98
C LYS A 24 39.67 -9.31 10.14
N SER A 25 38.99 -9.81 9.14
CA SER A 25 38.08 -9.01 8.30
C SER A 25 36.85 -8.58 9.09
N GLU A 26 36.31 -7.42 8.76
CA GLU A 26 35.08 -6.93 9.42
C GLU A 26 33.92 -7.90 9.19
N PRO A 27 33.17 -8.26 10.26
CA PRO A 27 31.98 -9.07 10.15
C PRO A 27 30.92 -8.43 9.28
N ILE A 28 30.09 -9.26 8.63
CA ILE A 28 28.99 -8.82 7.76
C ILE A 28 27.70 -9.55 8.15
N ILE A 29 26.60 -8.80 8.19
CA ILE A 29 25.25 -9.36 8.26
C ILE A 29 24.69 -9.47 6.84
N LEU A 30 24.14 -10.63 6.51
CA LEU A 30 23.25 -10.84 5.37
C LEU A 30 21.83 -10.97 5.91
N GLN A 31 20.86 -10.32 5.27
CA GLN A 31 19.47 -10.37 5.74
C GLN A 31 18.49 -10.56 4.57
N ALA A 32 17.50 -11.40 4.80
CA ALA A 32 16.36 -11.66 3.93
C ALA A 32 15.14 -12.02 4.78
N HIS A 33 13.92 -11.78 4.28
CA HIS A 33 12.72 -12.23 4.98
C HIS A 33 12.20 -13.56 4.42
N ILE A 34 11.50 -14.34 5.27
CA ILE A 34 11.03 -15.70 4.95
C ILE A 34 9.51 -15.80 4.77
N ASP A 35 8.79 -14.74 5.06
CA ASP A 35 7.37 -14.65 4.78
C ASP A 35 7.11 -14.12 3.36
N MET A 36 5.88 -14.22 2.90
CA MET A 36 5.46 -13.75 1.58
C MET A 36 4.02 -13.26 1.63
N VAL A 37 3.64 -12.42 0.66
CA VAL A 37 2.24 -12.04 0.43
C VAL A 37 1.43 -13.24 -0.04
N ASN A 38 0.37 -13.59 0.68
CA ASN A 38 -0.50 -14.72 0.39
C ASN A 38 -1.66 -14.31 -0.54
N GLU A 39 -1.39 -14.17 -1.83
CA GLU A 39 -2.39 -13.80 -2.84
C GLU A 39 -2.61 -14.92 -3.87
N LYS A 40 -3.84 -15.07 -4.34
CA LYS A 40 -4.21 -16.04 -5.36
C LYS A 40 -5.23 -15.51 -6.35
N ASN A 41 -5.24 -16.08 -7.55
CA ASN A 41 -6.26 -15.77 -8.56
C ASN A 41 -7.65 -16.17 -8.06
N LYS A 42 -8.69 -15.41 -8.46
CA LYS A 42 -10.10 -15.70 -8.08
C LYS A 42 -10.56 -17.12 -8.45
N THR A 43 -9.95 -17.73 -9.45
CA THR A 43 -10.24 -19.09 -9.92
C THR A 43 -9.42 -20.18 -9.22
N SER A 44 -8.47 -19.80 -8.37
CA SER A 44 -7.61 -20.74 -7.65
C SER A 44 -8.28 -21.21 -6.36
N ASN A 45 -8.30 -22.51 -6.15
CA ASN A 45 -8.79 -23.16 -4.90
C ASN A 45 -7.67 -23.37 -3.88
N HIS A 46 -6.46 -22.84 -4.13
CA HIS A 46 -5.30 -23.01 -3.23
C HIS A 46 -5.61 -22.54 -1.81
N ASP A 47 -5.21 -23.31 -0.81
CA ASP A 47 -5.31 -23.02 0.62
C ASP A 47 -3.89 -22.83 1.18
N PHE A 48 -3.48 -21.58 1.42
CA PHE A 48 -2.13 -21.26 1.93
C PHE A 48 -1.78 -21.88 3.28
N GLU A 49 -2.79 -22.34 4.05
CA GLU A 49 -2.53 -23.00 5.34
C GLU A 49 -2.24 -24.52 5.17
N LYS A 50 -2.55 -25.11 4.01
CA LYS A 50 -2.51 -26.56 3.80
C LYS A 50 -1.76 -26.99 2.57
N ASP A 51 -1.83 -26.18 1.50
CA ASP A 51 -1.33 -26.58 0.19
C ASP A 51 0.07 -26.01 -0.06
N PRO A 52 1.02 -26.82 -0.57
CA PRO A 52 2.28 -26.29 -1.06
C PRO A 52 2.06 -25.49 -2.35
N LEU A 53 2.92 -24.51 -2.64
CA LEU A 53 2.89 -23.80 -3.90
C LEU A 53 3.13 -24.75 -5.09
N ASP A 54 2.32 -24.65 -6.13
CA ASP A 54 2.51 -25.39 -7.37
C ASP A 54 3.54 -24.68 -8.27
N LEU A 55 4.80 -25.03 -8.08
CA LEU A 55 5.93 -24.40 -8.77
C LEU A 55 6.22 -25.06 -10.11
N TYR A 56 6.59 -24.25 -11.11
CA TYR A 56 7.10 -24.74 -12.38
C TYR A 56 8.14 -23.79 -12.96
N VAL A 57 9.00 -24.34 -13.83
CA VAL A 57 9.96 -23.56 -14.60
C VAL A 57 9.46 -23.52 -16.05
N ASP A 58 9.43 -22.33 -16.64
CA ASP A 58 9.03 -22.14 -18.03
C ASP A 58 10.18 -22.46 -19.02
N GLU A 59 9.90 -22.32 -20.33
CA GLU A 59 10.86 -22.61 -21.40
C GLU A 59 12.07 -21.67 -21.40
N ASP A 60 11.91 -20.46 -20.84
CA ASP A 60 12.98 -19.45 -20.70
C ASP A 60 13.77 -19.62 -19.40
N GLY A 61 13.42 -20.58 -18.57
CA GLY A 61 14.09 -20.90 -17.30
C GLY A 61 13.61 -20.07 -16.09
N TRP A 62 12.47 -19.40 -16.21
CA TRP A 62 11.89 -18.65 -15.09
C TRP A 62 11.04 -19.55 -14.17
N LEU A 63 11.22 -19.38 -12.87
CA LEU A 63 10.41 -20.05 -11.86
C LEU A 63 9.10 -19.29 -11.62
N HIS A 64 7.99 -20.00 -11.62
CA HIS A 64 6.64 -19.49 -11.42
C HIS A 64 5.87 -20.31 -10.40
N ALA A 65 4.77 -19.73 -9.88
CA ALA A 65 3.72 -20.43 -9.13
C ALA A 65 2.39 -20.39 -9.89
N ARG A 66 1.65 -21.51 -9.91
CA ARG A 66 0.35 -21.60 -10.61
C ARG A 66 -0.76 -21.03 -9.74
N GLY A 67 -1.32 -19.90 -10.19
CA GLY A 67 -2.53 -19.31 -9.59
C GLY A 67 -2.32 -18.65 -8.23
N THR A 68 -1.08 -18.51 -7.76
CA THR A 68 -0.72 -17.85 -6.51
C THR A 68 0.49 -16.94 -6.71
N THR A 69 0.80 -16.12 -5.70
CA THR A 69 2.11 -15.49 -5.53
C THR A 69 3.20 -16.56 -5.42
N LEU A 70 4.43 -16.21 -5.85
CA LEU A 70 5.58 -17.11 -5.85
C LEU A 70 6.40 -17.03 -4.55
N GLY A 71 6.46 -15.85 -3.89
CA GLY A 71 7.35 -15.60 -2.76
C GLY A 71 8.83 -15.45 -3.15
N ALA A 72 9.12 -15.05 -4.40
CA ALA A 72 10.49 -14.73 -4.81
C ALA A 72 11.03 -13.46 -4.11
N ASP A 73 10.15 -12.65 -3.65
CA ASP A 73 10.31 -11.61 -2.66
C ASP A 73 9.96 -12.21 -1.28
N ASP A 74 10.93 -12.48 -0.38
CA ASP A 74 12.37 -12.40 -0.63
C ASP A 74 13.02 -13.81 -0.64
N GLY A 75 12.31 -14.81 -1.15
CA GLY A 75 12.80 -16.20 -1.30
C GLY A 75 14.12 -16.30 -2.05
N LYS A 76 14.43 -15.36 -2.97
CA LYS A 76 15.72 -15.30 -3.66
C LYS A 76 16.85 -14.97 -2.69
N GLY A 77 16.66 -13.98 -1.80
CA GLY A 77 17.65 -13.61 -0.78
C GLY A 77 17.88 -14.75 0.21
N VAL A 78 16.81 -15.42 0.63
CA VAL A 78 16.89 -16.66 1.44
C VAL A 78 17.72 -17.71 0.75
N ALA A 79 17.48 -17.97 -0.55
CA ALA A 79 18.23 -18.97 -1.31
C ALA A 79 19.74 -18.61 -1.42
N TYR A 80 20.08 -17.34 -1.66
CA TYR A 80 21.48 -16.88 -1.64
C TYR A 80 22.13 -17.11 -0.28
N MET A 81 21.49 -16.76 0.82
CA MET A 81 22.03 -16.97 2.15
C MET A 81 22.25 -18.46 2.45
N LEU A 82 21.30 -19.31 2.10
CA LEU A 82 21.44 -20.77 2.27
C LEU A 82 22.60 -21.33 1.45
N ALA A 83 22.76 -20.91 0.20
CA ALA A 83 23.87 -21.31 -0.65
C ALA A 83 25.22 -20.89 -0.07
N ILE A 84 25.34 -19.64 0.42
CA ILE A 84 26.56 -19.15 1.07
C ILE A 84 26.84 -19.93 2.36
N LEU A 85 25.83 -20.26 3.16
CA LEU A 85 25.99 -21.03 4.41
C LEU A 85 26.45 -22.45 4.13
N GLU A 86 25.96 -23.09 3.06
CA GLU A 86 26.31 -24.45 2.69
C GLU A 86 27.71 -24.57 2.07
N ASP A 87 28.13 -23.60 1.26
CA ASP A 87 29.38 -23.64 0.53
C ASP A 87 30.60 -23.39 1.45
N ASN A 88 31.46 -24.41 1.55
CA ASN A 88 32.69 -24.34 2.35
C ASN A 88 33.92 -23.92 1.52
N THR A 89 33.75 -23.62 0.25
CA THR A 89 34.85 -23.19 -0.65
C THR A 89 34.96 -21.67 -0.79
N LEU A 90 33.90 -20.95 -0.43
CA LEU A 90 33.88 -19.50 -0.46
C LEU A 90 34.80 -18.87 0.58
N GLU A 91 35.53 -17.85 0.18
CA GLU A 91 36.31 -17.00 1.08
C GLU A 91 35.41 -15.88 1.62
N HIS A 92 35.27 -15.78 2.93
CA HIS A 92 34.33 -14.83 3.56
C HIS A 92 34.77 -14.43 4.98
N PRO A 93 34.46 -13.22 5.45
CA PRO A 93 34.61 -12.83 6.84
C PRO A 93 33.62 -13.61 7.73
N PHE A 94 33.61 -13.34 9.04
CA PHE A 94 32.53 -13.82 9.90
C PHE A 94 31.18 -13.29 9.38
N LEU A 95 30.22 -14.21 9.16
CA LEU A 95 28.87 -13.91 8.67
C LEU A 95 27.82 -14.19 9.74
N GLN A 96 26.88 -13.26 9.85
CA GLN A 96 25.59 -13.49 10.49
C GLN A 96 24.50 -13.43 9.43
N CYS A 97 23.73 -14.50 9.26
CA CYS A 97 22.59 -14.55 8.35
C CYS A 97 21.30 -14.41 9.16
N TYR A 98 20.58 -13.32 8.91
CA TYR A 98 19.32 -12.99 9.54
C TYR A 98 18.17 -13.36 8.60
N PHE A 99 17.41 -14.39 8.96
CA PHE A 99 16.16 -14.78 8.32
C PHE A 99 15.02 -14.18 9.13
N THR A 100 14.50 -13.05 8.67
CA THR A 100 13.45 -12.32 9.39
C THR A 100 12.06 -12.76 8.98
N THR A 101 11.08 -12.51 9.84
CA THR A 101 9.68 -12.88 9.67
C THR A 101 8.81 -11.64 9.59
N MET A 102 7.58 -11.80 9.08
CA MET A 102 6.54 -10.76 9.12
C MET A 102 7.00 -9.40 8.55
N GLU A 103 7.77 -9.44 7.46
CA GLU A 103 8.15 -8.25 6.71
C GLU A 103 6.92 -7.63 6.07
N GLU A 104 6.11 -8.44 5.38
CA GLU A 104 4.96 -8.06 4.57
C GLU A 104 3.77 -7.47 5.37
N ILE A 105 3.83 -7.58 6.68
CA ILE A 105 2.81 -7.03 7.60
C ILE A 105 3.38 -5.96 8.55
N GLY A 106 4.50 -5.34 8.18
CA GLY A 106 5.06 -4.19 8.88
C GLY A 106 6.41 -4.39 9.53
N LEU A 107 7.30 -5.21 8.96
CA LEU A 107 8.69 -5.41 9.41
C LEU A 107 8.80 -5.93 10.85
N ILE A 108 7.80 -6.66 11.35
CA ILE A 108 7.69 -7.04 12.76
C ILE A 108 8.91 -7.83 13.21
N GLY A 109 9.39 -8.77 12.40
CA GLY A 109 10.60 -9.53 12.70
C GLY A 109 11.82 -8.63 12.87
N ALA A 110 12.06 -7.74 11.91
CA ALA A 110 13.21 -6.84 11.93
C ALA A 110 13.18 -5.85 13.12
N VAL A 111 12.01 -5.30 13.43
CA VAL A 111 11.83 -4.36 14.58
C VAL A 111 12.11 -5.04 15.93
N ASN A 112 11.89 -6.34 16.03
CA ASN A 112 12.10 -7.11 17.26
C ASN A 112 13.53 -7.67 17.42
N LEU A 113 14.44 -7.42 16.46
CA LEU A 113 15.85 -7.81 16.61
C LEU A 113 16.49 -7.11 17.81
N LYS A 114 17.20 -7.87 18.63
CA LYS A 114 17.85 -7.35 19.83
C LYS A 114 19.26 -6.87 19.52
N LYS A 115 19.63 -5.73 20.08
CA LYS A 115 20.97 -5.15 19.88
C LYS A 115 22.11 -6.08 20.29
N GLU A 116 21.91 -6.89 21.32
CA GLU A 116 22.89 -7.89 21.78
C GLU A 116 23.14 -9.02 20.78
N ASP A 117 22.23 -9.26 19.84
CA ASP A 117 22.39 -10.28 18.80
C ASP A 117 23.19 -9.75 17.60
N ILE A 118 23.38 -8.44 17.48
CA ILE A 118 24.06 -7.80 16.35
C ILE A 118 25.57 -7.77 16.60
N LYS A 119 26.33 -8.55 15.82
CA LYS A 119 27.78 -8.70 15.94
C LYS A 119 28.58 -7.97 14.84
N ALA A 120 27.92 -7.29 13.93
CA ALA A 120 28.55 -6.59 12.82
C ALA A 120 27.98 -5.18 12.64
N ASN A 121 28.76 -4.29 12.01
CA ASN A 121 28.37 -2.92 11.69
C ASN A 121 28.02 -2.73 10.20
N LYS A 122 28.14 -3.81 9.41
CA LYS A 122 27.81 -3.82 7.98
C LYS A 122 26.71 -4.82 7.75
N LEU A 123 25.63 -4.37 7.08
CA LEU A 123 24.50 -5.20 6.71
C LEU A 123 24.28 -5.09 5.21
N ILE A 124 24.05 -6.23 4.57
CA ILE A 124 23.57 -6.35 3.21
C ILE A 124 22.20 -6.98 3.27
N ASN A 125 21.17 -6.18 3.00
CA ASN A 125 19.82 -6.67 2.79
C ASN A 125 19.72 -7.19 1.35
N LEU A 126 19.18 -8.40 1.18
CA LEU A 126 19.05 -9.08 -0.12
C LEU A 126 17.67 -8.92 -0.74
N ASP A 127 16.79 -8.24 -0.04
CA ASP A 127 15.46 -7.89 -0.47
C ASP A 127 15.49 -6.61 -1.33
N GLY A 128 15.99 -6.75 -2.53
CA GLY A 128 16.13 -5.64 -3.46
C GLY A 128 15.86 -6.08 -4.90
N GLY A 129 15.47 -5.15 -5.75
CA GLY A 129 15.27 -5.36 -7.18
C GLY A 129 16.41 -4.78 -8.03
N GLY A 130 16.63 -5.38 -9.21
CA GLY A 130 17.59 -4.94 -10.20
C GLY A 130 19.00 -5.48 -9.99
N GLU A 131 19.57 -6.02 -11.08
CA GLU A 131 20.97 -6.44 -11.10
C GLU A 131 21.90 -5.23 -10.95
N PHE A 132 22.94 -5.38 -10.15
CA PHE A 132 23.98 -4.33 -9.93
C PHE A 132 23.44 -3.01 -9.35
N VAL A 133 22.26 -3.03 -8.73
CA VAL A 133 21.66 -1.87 -8.05
C VAL A 133 21.75 -2.06 -6.55
N THR A 134 22.28 -1.07 -5.85
CA THR A 134 22.33 -1.03 -4.39
C THR A 134 21.54 0.18 -3.89
N THR A 135 20.50 -0.07 -3.11
CA THR A 135 19.75 0.98 -2.41
C THR A 135 20.40 1.23 -1.06
N THR A 136 20.84 2.45 -0.81
CA THR A 136 21.59 2.81 0.41
C THR A 136 20.73 3.43 1.50
N SER A 137 19.51 3.85 1.17
CA SER A 137 18.56 4.44 2.12
C SER A 137 17.13 4.36 1.59
N SER A 138 16.16 4.48 2.48
CA SER A 138 14.74 4.60 2.15
C SER A 138 14.13 5.81 2.88
N SER A 139 12.96 6.26 2.42
CA SER A 139 12.18 7.23 3.17
C SER A 139 11.59 6.58 4.43
N GLY A 140 11.36 7.37 5.47
CA GLY A 140 10.48 7.01 6.56
C GLY A 140 9.01 7.06 6.12
N GLY A 141 8.12 6.56 6.97
CA GLY A 141 6.68 6.61 6.75
C GLY A 141 5.89 6.55 8.05
N ALA A 142 4.61 6.89 7.96
CA ALA A 142 3.64 6.76 9.03
C ALA A 142 2.28 6.38 8.47
N ASN A 143 1.67 5.33 9.03
CA ASN A 143 0.27 5.02 8.80
C ASN A 143 -0.59 5.91 9.67
N VAL A 144 -1.62 6.50 9.10
CA VAL A 144 -2.55 7.40 9.77
C VAL A 144 -3.96 6.90 9.58
N PHE A 145 -4.58 6.52 10.68
CA PHE A 145 -5.96 6.04 10.72
C PHE A 145 -6.85 7.10 11.33
N VAL A 146 -7.67 7.73 10.49
CA VAL A 146 -8.68 8.69 10.95
C VAL A 146 -10.04 8.02 10.94
N THR A 147 -10.68 7.91 12.10
CA THR A 147 -11.98 7.30 12.23
C THR A 147 -13.02 8.35 12.62
N LYS A 148 -14.06 8.49 11.80
CA LYS A 148 -15.23 9.31 12.12
C LYS A 148 -16.39 8.38 12.50
N GLU A 149 -16.84 8.45 13.75
CA GLU A 149 -18.10 7.84 14.13
C GLU A 149 -19.26 8.53 13.42
N VAL A 150 -20.18 7.75 12.87
CA VAL A 150 -21.33 8.24 12.11
C VAL A 150 -22.63 7.70 12.67
N SER A 151 -23.64 8.58 12.69
CA SER A 151 -25.01 8.24 13.04
C SER A 151 -25.83 7.99 11.76
N PHE A 152 -26.70 7.01 11.80
CA PHE A 152 -27.63 6.72 10.72
C PHE A 152 -29.04 7.20 11.05
N VAL A 153 -29.68 7.82 10.07
CA VAL A 153 -31.08 8.22 10.14
C VAL A 153 -31.91 7.47 9.07
N PRO A 154 -33.21 7.25 9.27
CA PRO A 154 -34.08 6.67 8.26
C PRO A 154 -34.02 7.46 6.94
N ASN A 155 -34.15 6.77 5.83
CA ASN A 155 -34.10 7.37 4.50
C ASN A 155 -35.27 6.90 3.63
N GLU A 156 -35.85 7.86 2.92
CA GLU A 156 -36.87 7.63 1.88
C GLU A 156 -36.48 8.29 0.53
N ASP A 157 -35.35 9.02 0.52
CA ASP A 157 -34.87 9.72 -0.66
C ASP A 157 -34.29 8.73 -1.69
N PRO A 158 -34.33 9.05 -2.98
CA PRO A 158 -33.66 8.26 -4.01
C PRO A 158 -32.20 8.04 -3.70
N THR A 159 -31.69 6.82 -3.94
CA THR A 159 -30.33 6.40 -3.65
C THR A 159 -29.58 6.13 -4.95
N TYR A 160 -28.34 6.57 -4.97
CA TYR A 160 -27.42 6.49 -6.10
C TYR A 160 -26.09 5.91 -5.67
N GLN A 161 -25.39 5.30 -6.63
CA GLN A 161 -24.00 4.87 -6.49
C GLN A 161 -23.15 5.59 -7.52
N LEU A 162 -22.11 6.26 -7.06
CA LEU A 162 -21.01 6.77 -7.88
C LEU A 162 -19.89 5.74 -7.89
N GLU A 163 -19.56 5.26 -9.07
CA GLU A 163 -18.49 4.30 -9.29
C GLU A 163 -17.31 4.96 -10.00
N ILE A 164 -16.14 4.89 -9.40
CA ILE A 164 -14.86 5.27 -10.05
C ILE A 164 -14.15 4.01 -10.52
N ARG A 165 -13.78 3.97 -11.80
CA ARG A 165 -13.17 2.79 -12.42
C ARG A 165 -12.09 3.19 -13.43
N GLY A 166 -11.26 2.22 -13.81
CA GLY A 166 -10.34 2.32 -14.93
C GLY A 166 -9.05 3.08 -14.67
N LEU A 167 -8.79 3.47 -13.41
CA LEU A 167 -7.52 4.08 -13.03
C LEU A 167 -6.40 3.03 -12.99
N LEU A 168 -5.18 3.43 -13.34
CA LEU A 168 -4.03 2.52 -13.40
C LEU A 168 -3.46 2.21 -12.01
N GLY A 169 -3.53 3.17 -11.07
CA GLY A 169 -2.96 3.02 -9.75
C GLY A 169 -1.45 2.82 -9.75
N GLY A 170 -0.94 2.23 -8.70
CA GLY A 170 0.47 1.92 -8.54
C GLY A 170 0.93 1.99 -7.10
N HIS A 171 2.21 1.70 -6.84
CA HIS A 171 2.80 1.78 -5.52
C HIS A 171 2.89 3.24 -5.05
N SER A 172 2.33 3.56 -3.88
CA SER A 172 2.25 4.94 -3.36
C SER A 172 3.60 5.57 -2.98
N GLY A 173 4.65 4.78 -2.90
CA GLY A 173 6.02 5.29 -2.70
C GLY A 173 6.74 5.57 -4.01
N THR A 174 6.84 4.58 -4.89
CA THR A 174 7.67 4.65 -6.11
C THR A 174 6.98 5.34 -7.28
N LEU A 175 5.63 5.40 -7.31
CA LEU A 175 4.87 5.97 -8.44
C LEU A 175 4.04 7.20 -8.07
N ILE A 176 4.05 7.66 -6.82
CA ILE A 176 3.24 8.81 -6.39
C ILE A 176 3.59 10.10 -7.15
N HIS A 177 4.85 10.25 -7.54
CA HIS A 177 5.35 11.39 -8.30
C HIS A 177 4.84 11.44 -9.74
N THR A 178 4.23 10.35 -10.23
CA THR A 178 3.62 10.32 -11.57
C THR A 178 2.21 10.91 -11.58
N GLU A 179 1.70 11.34 -10.41
CA GLU A 179 0.43 12.04 -10.21
C GLU A 179 -0.78 11.32 -10.82
N LYS A 180 -0.77 9.98 -10.78
CA LYS A 180 -1.91 9.16 -11.19
C LYS A 180 -3.14 9.44 -10.34
N GLY A 181 -4.30 9.23 -10.94
CA GLY A 181 -5.58 9.43 -10.28
C GLY A 181 -5.75 8.52 -9.04
N ASN A 182 -6.20 9.12 -7.94
CA ASN A 182 -6.62 8.40 -6.73
C ASN A 182 -8.15 8.35 -6.71
N ALA A 183 -8.74 7.14 -6.76
CA ALA A 183 -10.18 6.97 -6.88
C ALA A 183 -10.97 7.60 -5.72
N ASN A 184 -10.41 7.57 -4.49
CA ASN A 184 -11.06 8.15 -3.31
C ASN A 184 -11.19 9.67 -3.42
N THR A 185 -10.09 10.35 -3.80
CA THR A 185 -10.10 11.80 -3.96
C THR A 185 -10.92 12.25 -5.17
N ILE A 186 -10.90 11.47 -6.25
CA ILE A 186 -11.71 11.75 -7.44
C ILE A 186 -13.20 11.64 -7.12
N ALA A 187 -13.64 10.56 -6.46
CA ALA A 187 -15.03 10.39 -6.05
C ALA A 187 -15.49 11.54 -5.16
N THR A 188 -14.66 11.90 -4.17
CA THR A 188 -14.93 13.03 -3.28
C THR A 188 -15.04 14.34 -4.04
N ARG A 189 -14.11 14.61 -4.96
CA ARG A 189 -14.12 15.83 -5.78
C ARG A 189 -15.39 15.95 -6.62
N ILE A 190 -15.83 14.87 -7.26
CA ILE A 190 -17.09 14.85 -8.05
C ILE A 190 -18.29 15.18 -7.17
N LEU A 191 -18.40 14.60 -5.97
CA LEU A 191 -19.51 14.86 -5.07
C LEU A 191 -19.46 16.27 -4.49
N LYS A 192 -18.28 16.81 -4.19
CA LYS A 192 -18.12 18.20 -3.75
C LYS A 192 -18.50 19.19 -4.87
N GLU A 193 -18.17 18.90 -6.12
CA GLU A 193 -18.61 19.69 -7.27
C GLU A 193 -20.15 19.66 -7.40
N ALA A 194 -20.76 18.51 -7.16
CA ALA A 194 -22.22 18.41 -7.13
C ALA A 194 -22.83 19.28 -6.00
N GLU A 195 -22.27 19.30 -4.80
CA GLU A 195 -22.69 20.19 -3.72
C GLU A 195 -22.53 21.68 -4.07
N ILE A 196 -21.44 22.07 -4.73
CA ILE A 196 -21.20 23.43 -5.20
C ILE A 196 -22.26 23.88 -6.21
N HIS A 197 -22.82 22.93 -6.97
CA HIS A 197 -23.94 23.16 -7.90
C HIS A 197 -25.32 22.91 -7.28
N ASP A 198 -25.45 23.09 -5.98
CA ASP A 198 -26.69 22.98 -5.21
C ASP A 198 -27.35 21.58 -5.24
N CYS A 199 -26.60 20.52 -5.61
CA CYS A 199 -27.09 19.17 -5.48
C CYS A 199 -27.06 18.75 -4.02
N ASN A 200 -28.18 18.24 -3.52
CA ASN A 200 -28.26 17.72 -2.15
C ASN A 200 -27.61 16.33 -2.09
N ILE A 201 -26.53 16.18 -1.35
CA ILE A 201 -25.78 14.92 -1.20
C ILE A 201 -25.76 14.51 0.27
N THR A 202 -26.18 13.28 0.58
CA THR A 202 -26.02 12.69 1.91
C THR A 202 -25.50 11.26 1.76
N LEU A 203 -24.36 10.94 2.37
CA LEU A 203 -23.72 9.63 2.26
C LEU A 203 -24.57 8.52 2.89
N VAL A 204 -24.48 7.34 2.29
CA VAL A 204 -24.91 6.05 2.84
C VAL A 204 -23.68 5.20 3.14
N SER A 205 -22.71 5.18 2.22
CA SER A 205 -21.41 4.54 2.41
C SER A 205 -20.37 5.12 1.47
N PHE A 206 -19.09 5.02 1.87
CA PHE A 206 -17.95 5.32 1.02
C PHE A 206 -16.93 4.20 1.19
N ASN A 207 -16.62 3.49 0.11
CA ASN A 207 -15.63 2.42 0.10
C ASN A 207 -14.73 2.58 -1.12
N GLY A 208 -13.42 2.58 -0.90
CA GLY A 208 -12.47 2.67 -2.00
C GLY A 208 -11.05 2.36 -1.58
N GLY A 209 -10.27 1.80 -2.52
CA GLY A 209 -8.94 1.30 -2.27
C GLY A 209 -8.94 -0.04 -1.51
N LEU A 210 -7.77 -0.71 -1.50
CA LEU A 210 -7.59 -2.01 -0.86
C LEU A 210 -6.39 -2.03 0.10
N LYS A 211 -5.38 -1.20 -0.17
CA LYS A 211 -4.12 -1.12 0.59
C LYS A 211 -3.67 0.33 0.69
N ASP A 212 -3.15 0.70 1.84
CA ASP A 212 -2.60 2.03 2.12
C ASP A 212 -1.38 2.36 1.25
N ASN A 213 -0.57 1.37 0.92
CA ASN A 213 0.62 1.49 0.08
C ASN A 213 0.36 1.46 -1.44
N ALA A 214 -0.90 1.38 -1.85
CA ALA A 214 -1.32 1.42 -3.25
C ALA A 214 -2.19 2.65 -3.54
N ILE A 215 -1.97 3.32 -4.68
CA ILE A 215 -2.85 4.39 -5.16
C ILE A 215 -4.20 3.75 -5.56
N PRO A 216 -5.32 4.14 -4.94
CA PRO A 216 -6.64 3.55 -5.20
C PRO A 216 -7.06 3.61 -6.66
N ARG A 217 -7.46 2.47 -7.21
CA ARG A 217 -7.89 2.35 -8.61
C ARG A 217 -9.40 2.43 -8.77
N GLU A 218 -10.13 2.12 -7.72
CA GLU A 218 -11.59 2.01 -7.71
C GLU A 218 -12.14 2.58 -6.41
N ALA A 219 -13.33 3.19 -6.50
CA ALA A 219 -14.12 3.61 -5.37
C ALA A 219 -15.60 3.48 -5.68
N ASP A 220 -16.38 3.16 -4.66
CA ASP A 220 -17.83 3.08 -4.67
C ASP A 220 -18.40 3.98 -3.57
N VAL A 221 -19.16 4.99 -3.96
CA VAL A 221 -19.83 5.88 -3.02
C VAL A 221 -21.32 5.77 -3.19
N VAL A 222 -22.01 5.30 -2.16
CA VAL A 222 -23.47 5.29 -2.11
C VAL A 222 -23.95 6.52 -1.36
N PHE A 223 -24.87 7.24 -1.96
CA PHE A 223 -25.43 8.47 -1.39
C PHE A 223 -26.89 8.65 -1.78
N THR A 224 -27.59 9.49 -1.04
CA THR A 224 -28.95 9.90 -1.35
C THR A 224 -28.97 11.32 -1.87
N SER A 225 -29.90 11.62 -2.75
CA SER A 225 -30.14 12.98 -3.24
C SER A 225 -31.60 13.20 -3.56
N THR A 226 -32.13 14.38 -3.19
CA THR A 226 -33.45 14.87 -3.61
C THR A 226 -33.39 15.67 -4.92
N THR A 227 -32.19 15.95 -5.42
CA THR A 227 -31.96 16.60 -6.73
C THR A 227 -32.49 15.68 -7.84
N PRO A 228 -33.22 16.22 -8.83
CA PRO A 228 -33.65 15.42 -9.98
C PRO A 228 -32.47 14.70 -10.65
N PHE A 229 -32.70 13.45 -11.05
CA PHE A 229 -31.63 12.60 -11.60
C PHE A 229 -30.91 13.25 -12.79
N ASP A 230 -31.63 13.85 -13.72
CA ASP A 230 -31.07 14.46 -14.93
C ASP A 230 -30.16 15.66 -14.60
N GLU A 231 -30.48 16.40 -13.53
CA GLU A 231 -29.61 17.50 -13.06
C GLU A 231 -28.36 16.97 -12.39
N LEU A 232 -28.52 15.99 -11.50
CA LEU A 232 -27.42 15.34 -10.81
C LEU A 232 -26.46 14.66 -11.79
N GLU A 233 -27.00 13.90 -12.75
CA GLU A 233 -26.21 13.21 -13.79
C GLU A 233 -25.41 14.21 -14.63
N LYS A 234 -26.04 15.31 -15.04
CA LYS A 234 -25.36 16.35 -15.83
C LYS A 234 -24.17 16.98 -15.10
N VAL A 235 -24.32 17.28 -13.81
CA VAL A 235 -23.24 17.86 -13.01
C VAL A 235 -22.12 16.85 -12.85
N ILE A 236 -22.44 15.59 -12.48
CA ILE A 236 -21.43 14.52 -12.30
C ILE A 236 -20.69 14.23 -13.62
N GLN A 237 -21.40 14.21 -14.75
CA GLN A 237 -20.79 14.01 -16.06
C GLN A 237 -19.85 15.17 -16.42
N SER A 238 -20.29 16.42 -16.23
CA SER A 238 -19.44 17.60 -16.50
C SER A 238 -18.17 17.59 -15.66
N SER A 239 -18.27 17.28 -14.36
CA SER A 239 -17.14 17.14 -13.46
C SER A 239 -16.19 16.02 -13.94
N SER A 240 -16.74 14.87 -14.30
CA SER A 240 -16.00 13.71 -14.79
C SER A 240 -15.24 14.00 -16.08
N GLU A 241 -15.86 14.73 -17.03
CA GLU A 241 -15.21 15.15 -18.26
C GLU A 241 -14.03 16.11 -18.00
N GLY A 242 -14.17 17.00 -17.01
CA GLY A 242 -13.09 17.88 -16.55
C GLY A 242 -11.91 17.07 -16.00
N ILE A 243 -12.20 16.13 -15.11
CA ILE A 243 -11.18 15.26 -14.50
C ILE A 243 -10.54 14.34 -15.57
N TYR A 244 -11.32 13.84 -16.53
CA TYR A 244 -10.75 13.03 -17.62
C TYR A 244 -9.66 13.78 -18.40
N LYS A 245 -9.87 15.08 -18.68
CA LYS A 245 -8.86 15.90 -19.38
C LYS A 245 -7.57 16.07 -18.58
N GLU A 246 -7.66 16.05 -17.23
CA GLU A 246 -6.48 16.09 -16.38
C GLU A 246 -5.70 14.75 -16.41
N LEU A 247 -6.42 13.66 -16.57
CA LEU A 247 -5.91 12.28 -16.45
C LEU A 247 -5.67 11.58 -17.79
N GLU A 248 -5.97 12.21 -18.93
CA GLU A 248 -5.95 11.55 -20.24
C GLU A 248 -4.61 10.90 -20.62
N PHE A 249 -3.49 11.40 -20.05
CA PHE A 249 -2.15 10.85 -20.30
C PHE A 249 -1.64 9.92 -19.19
N SER A 250 -2.25 9.95 -17.99
CA SER A 250 -1.84 9.12 -16.87
C SER A 250 -2.80 7.95 -16.61
N ASP A 251 -4.10 8.17 -16.81
CA ASP A 251 -5.17 7.23 -16.48
C ASP A 251 -6.27 7.21 -17.56
N PHE A 252 -5.86 6.98 -18.79
CA PHE A 252 -6.72 7.02 -20.00
C PHE A 252 -7.96 6.13 -19.95
N GLY A 253 -8.01 5.18 -19.00
CA GLY A 253 -9.15 4.30 -18.76
C GLY A 253 -10.18 4.86 -17.78
N PHE A 254 -9.93 6.04 -17.18
CA PHE A 254 -10.81 6.63 -16.17
C PHE A 254 -12.27 6.73 -16.61
N LYS A 255 -13.15 6.32 -15.72
CA LYS A 255 -14.62 6.45 -15.87
C LYS A 255 -15.23 6.74 -14.52
N ALA A 256 -16.25 7.61 -14.52
CA ALA A 256 -17.15 7.80 -13.40
C ALA A 256 -18.57 7.48 -13.86
N ASN A 257 -19.23 6.53 -13.21
CA ASN A 257 -20.56 6.10 -13.54
C ASN A 257 -21.50 6.44 -12.39
N LEU A 258 -22.62 7.11 -12.69
CA LEU A 258 -23.72 7.30 -11.74
C LEU A 258 -24.79 6.26 -12.02
N VAL A 259 -25.15 5.49 -11.01
CA VAL A 259 -26.17 4.44 -11.11
C VAL A 259 -27.26 4.70 -10.07
N LYS A 260 -28.51 4.71 -10.49
CA LYS A 260 -29.65 4.69 -9.56
C LYS A 260 -29.83 3.26 -9.03
N ILE A 261 -29.83 3.10 -7.73
CA ILE A 261 -29.98 1.81 -7.06
C ILE A 261 -31.26 1.73 -6.22
N GLU A 262 -31.52 0.60 -5.59
CA GLU A 262 -32.62 0.46 -4.64
C GLU A 262 -32.43 1.46 -3.48
N THR A 263 -33.56 2.07 -3.06
CA THR A 263 -33.56 3.07 -1.99
C THR A 263 -33.05 2.45 -0.70
N ALA A 264 -31.93 2.98 -0.20
CA ALA A 264 -31.34 2.57 1.09
C ALA A 264 -32.31 2.92 2.22
N SER A 265 -32.47 2.03 3.18
CA SER A 265 -33.37 2.25 4.34
C SER A 265 -32.84 3.27 5.34
N LYS A 266 -31.52 3.57 5.29
CA LYS A 266 -30.84 4.52 6.16
C LYS A 266 -29.74 5.28 5.41
N LYS A 267 -29.45 6.49 5.87
CA LYS A 267 -28.33 7.32 5.41
C LYS A 267 -27.61 7.92 6.60
N PHE A 268 -26.43 8.49 6.41
CA PHE A 268 -25.75 9.23 7.48
C PHE A 268 -26.59 10.43 7.92
N ALA A 269 -26.43 10.83 9.18
CA ALA A 269 -26.87 12.15 9.58
C ALA A 269 -26.15 13.21 8.73
N GLN A 270 -26.81 14.33 8.42
CA GLN A 270 -26.29 15.34 7.48
C GLN A 270 -24.90 15.84 7.89
N ASP A 271 -24.74 16.21 9.16
CA ASP A 271 -23.46 16.73 9.68
C ASP A 271 -22.32 15.69 9.58
N ASP A 272 -22.63 14.40 9.76
CA ASP A 272 -21.66 13.33 9.64
C ASP A 272 -21.26 13.10 8.18
N SER A 273 -22.23 13.17 7.25
CA SER A 273 -21.98 13.10 5.81
C SER A 273 -21.06 14.24 5.35
N GLU A 274 -21.40 15.48 5.72
CA GLU A 274 -20.59 16.66 5.41
C GLU A 274 -19.19 16.57 5.99
N CYS A 275 -19.07 16.12 7.23
CA CYS A 275 -17.77 15.92 7.89
C CYS A 275 -16.90 14.91 7.11
N CYS A 276 -17.44 13.76 6.71
CA CYS A 276 -16.73 12.75 5.95
C CYS A 276 -16.28 13.26 4.57
N LEU A 277 -17.18 13.91 3.83
CA LEU A 277 -16.85 14.47 2.52
C LEU A 277 -15.83 15.61 2.63
N ASN A 278 -16.00 16.51 3.59
CA ASN A 278 -15.05 17.61 3.81
C ASN A 278 -13.67 17.09 4.22
N TYR A 279 -13.60 16.09 5.10
CA TYR A 279 -12.33 15.47 5.46
C TYR A 279 -11.64 14.88 4.23
N ALA A 280 -12.32 14.01 3.48
CA ALA A 280 -11.76 13.38 2.29
C ALA A 280 -11.35 14.39 1.18
N TYR A 281 -12.01 15.54 1.12
CA TYR A 281 -11.72 16.62 0.18
C TYR A 281 -10.50 17.46 0.59
N LEU A 282 -10.35 17.74 1.89
CA LEU A 282 -9.33 18.67 2.41
C LEU A 282 -8.06 17.95 2.89
N ALA A 283 -8.14 16.64 3.19
CA ALA A 283 -6.99 15.87 3.62
C ALA A 283 -5.89 15.88 2.54
N PRO A 284 -4.63 16.11 2.91
CA PRO A 284 -3.52 16.07 1.97
C PRO A 284 -3.47 14.72 1.27
N ASN A 285 -3.26 14.72 -0.05
CA ASN A 285 -3.08 13.50 -0.83
C ASN A 285 -2.12 13.72 -1.99
N GLY A 286 -1.43 12.65 -2.40
CA GLY A 286 -0.54 12.64 -3.53
C GLY A 286 0.87 13.14 -3.22
N PHE A 287 1.58 13.51 -4.27
CA PHE A 287 2.91 14.10 -4.22
C PHE A 287 2.86 15.46 -3.50
N GLN A 288 3.77 15.69 -2.54
CA GLN A 288 3.83 16.94 -1.78
C GLN A 288 5.08 17.75 -2.14
N HIS A 289 6.26 17.16 -1.97
CA HIS A 289 7.52 17.84 -2.21
C HIS A 289 8.54 16.95 -2.90
N LYS A 290 9.31 17.52 -3.82
CA LYS A 290 10.51 16.89 -4.39
C LYS A 290 11.75 17.28 -3.59
N SER A 291 12.76 16.42 -3.58
CA SER A 291 14.06 16.79 -3.08
C SER A 291 14.71 17.87 -3.96
N MET A 292 15.25 18.90 -3.33
CA MET A 292 16.03 19.93 -4.02
C MET A 292 17.51 19.55 -4.14
N ALA A 293 17.95 18.50 -3.43
CA ALA A 293 19.33 18.02 -3.40
C ALA A 293 19.54 16.80 -4.29
N ILE A 294 18.52 15.96 -4.47
CA ILE A 294 18.60 14.71 -5.23
C ILE A 294 17.53 14.73 -6.31
N GLU A 295 17.96 14.70 -7.56
CA GLU A 295 17.07 14.69 -8.71
C GLU A 295 16.21 13.41 -8.75
N GLY A 296 14.92 13.56 -9.06
CA GLY A 296 13.96 12.45 -9.14
C GLY A 296 13.48 11.89 -7.80
N LEU A 297 14.04 12.34 -6.67
CA LEU A 297 13.61 11.86 -5.36
C LEU A 297 12.36 12.60 -4.87
N THR A 298 11.29 11.87 -4.58
CA THR A 298 10.15 12.37 -3.81
C THR A 298 10.55 12.56 -2.35
N GLN A 299 10.56 13.80 -1.87
CA GLN A 299 10.90 14.12 -0.49
C GLN A 299 9.76 13.77 0.46
N SER A 300 8.52 14.11 0.08
CA SER A 300 7.34 13.79 0.88
C SER A 300 6.11 13.56 0.02
N SER A 301 5.25 12.67 0.48
CA SER A 301 3.98 12.32 -0.14
C SER A 301 3.01 11.77 0.91
N THR A 302 1.74 11.76 0.58
CA THR A 302 0.71 11.05 1.34
C THR A 302 -0.27 10.37 0.39
N ASN A 303 -0.84 9.26 0.80
CA ASN A 303 -1.81 8.51 0.01
C ASN A 303 -3.02 8.17 0.86
N LEU A 304 -4.18 8.72 0.52
CA LEU A 304 -5.47 8.27 1.05
C LEU A 304 -5.78 6.92 0.38
N GLY A 305 -5.20 5.86 0.95
CA GLY A 305 -5.15 4.54 0.32
C GLY A 305 -6.44 3.76 0.46
N VAL A 306 -7.13 3.89 1.60
CA VAL A 306 -8.39 3.17 1.84
C VAL A 306 -9.42 4.08 2.52
N ILE A 307 -10.65 4.00 2.04
CA ILE A 307 -11.82 4.50 2.78
C ILE A 307 -12.76 3.31 2.96
N THR A 308 -13.22 3.08 4.19
CA THR A 308 -14.14 1.99 4.49
C THR A 308 -15.25 2.45 5.43
N THR A 309 -16.49 2.22 5.03
CA THR A 309 -17.67 2.42 5.88
C THR A 309 -18.00 1.14 6.62
N SER A 310 -18.14 1.24 7.93
CA SER A 310 -18.63 0.18 8.82
C SER A 310 -20.05 0.49 9.31
N GLU A 311 -20.57 -0.31 10.25
CA GLU A 311 -21.90 -0.09 10.85
C GLU A 311 -22.01 1.23 11.61
N HIS A 312 -20.91 1.76 12.15
CA HIS A 312 -20.93 2.92 13.04
C HIS A 312 -19.86 3.97 12.73
N SER A 313 -19.02 3.73 11.74
CA SER A 313 -17.91 4.64 11.46
C SER A 313 -17.47 4.58 10.00
N VAL A 314 -16.74 5.62 9.59
CA VAL A 314 -15.93 5.65 8.37
C VAL A 314 -14.48 5.73 8.78
N LEU A 315 -13.67 4.81 8.28
CA LEU A 315 -12.21 4.81 8.41
C LEU A 315 -11.59 5.43 7.14
N PHE A 316 -10.67 6.35 7.35
CA PHE A 316 -9.78 6.90 6.33
C PHE A 316 -8.35 6.46 6.68
N ASP A 317 -7.75 5.66 5.81
CA ASP A 317 -6.41 5.11 6.01
C ASP A 317 -5.43 5.78 5.05
N HIS A 318 -4.47 6.48 5.63
CA HIS A 318 -3.44 7.21 4.92
C HIS A 318 -2.06 6.63 5.18
N LEU A 319 -1.23 6.61 4.14
CA LEU A 319 0.19 6.35 4.27
C LEU A 319 1.00 7.60 3.91
N ILE A 320 1.61 8.21 4.91
CA ILE A 320 2.56 9.31 4.74
C ILE A 320 3.95 8.72 4.51
N ARG A 321 4.70 9.31 3.57
CA ARG A 321 6.11 9.00 3.33
C ARG A 321 6.92 10.29 3.28
N SER A 322 8.06 10.29 3.95
CA SER A 322 9.00 11.42 3.88
C SER A 322 10.41 11.00 4.26
N CYS A 323 11.42 11.61 3.64
CA CYS A 323 12.81 11.51 4.07
C CYS A 323 13.21 12.60 5.08
N ILE A 324 12.24 13.38 5.56
CA ILE A 324 12.47 14.44 6.57
C ILE A 324 11.37 14.34 7.62
N ASP A 325 11.75 14.10 8.88
CA ASP A 325 10.82 13.92 10.00
C ASP A 325 9.88 15.11 10.19
N ALA A 326 10.39 16.34 10.08
CA ALA A 326 9.56 17.54 10.19
C ALA A 326 8.45 17.60 9.15
N SER A 327 8.69 17.11 7.93
CA SER A 327 7.65 17.02 6.88
C SER A 327 6.64 15.91 7.17
N THR A 328 7.08 14.79 7.77
CA THR A 328 6.18 13.73 8.23
C THR A 328 5.21 14.26 9.29
N PHE A 329 5.72 14.99 10.29
CA PHE A 329 4.89 15.57 11.35
C PHE A 329 3.96 16.68 10.81
N ASP A 330 4.41 17.52 9.87
CA ASP A 330 3.55 18.53 9.26
C ASP A 330 2.37 17.88 8.52
N LEU A 331 2.60 16.80 7.77
CA LEU A 331 1.54 16.07 7.08
C LEU A 331 0.61 15.30 8.05
N LEU A 332 1.14 14.83 9.18
CA LEU A 332 0.36 14.14 10.20
C LEU A 332 -0.65 15.07 10.90
N TYR A 333 -0.30 16.35 11.06
CA TYR A 333 -1.13 17.32 11.75
C TYR A 333 -2.01 18.19 10.84
N LYS A 334 -1.96 17.97 9.54
CA LYS A 334 -2.86 18.59 8.56
C LYS A 334 -4.15 17.80 8.37
#